data_06fb1477845251d4c556321a1612aacc
#
_entry.id   06fb1477845251d4c556321a1612aacc
#
_cell.length_a   1.000
_cell.length_b   1.000
_cell.length_c   1.000
_cell.angle_alpha   90.00
_cell.angle_beta   90.00
_cell.angle_gamma   90.00
#
_symmetry.space_group_name_H-M   'P 1'
#
loop_
_entity.id
_entity.type
_entity.pdbx_description
1 polymer ?
#
loop_
_entity_poly.entity_id
_entity_poly.type
_entity_poly.pdbx_seq_one_letter_code
_entity_poly.pdbx_strand_id
1 'polypeptide(L)'
;TGKTHIMKLLYSACQAANPKVSFSNKVVRTMLPDDFKISRLITRIRGSNSANVKISARMDENTPTKNLSIDFNHKTKKWDAIVRGEETWEKNFKDISSIFIPAKEILSNSYNLTAAVEKDNVRFDDTYIDIINSAKVDISVGRNSVNRDNRLKAIEKIIDGTVYYDNKKDEFYLKKGNSKQEFNLVAEGIRK
;
A
#
# COMPACT_ATOMS: atom_id res chain seq x y z
N THR A 1 -15.70 8.65 -11.28
CA THR A 1 -15.60 8.04 -9.93
C THR A 1 -14.30 8.26 -9.17
N GLY A 2 -13.24 8.83 -9.54
CA GLY A 2 -11.95 9.18 -8.91
C GLY A 2 -11.60 8.81 -7.45
N LYS A 3 -12.53 8.22 -6.67
CA LYS A 3 -12.34 7.91 -5.24
C LYS A 3 -11.10 7.05 -4.98
N THR A 4 -10.92 5.96 -5.74
CA THR A 4 -9.77 5.06 -5.59
C THR A 4 -8.45 5.77 -5.88
N HIS A 5 -8.43 6.69 -6.86
CA HIS A 5 -7.25 7.49 -7.18
C HIS A 5 -6.88 8.42 -6.02
N ILE A 6 -7.87 9.08 -5.41
CA ILE A 6 -7.65 9.93 -4.23
C ILE A 6 -7.08 9.11 -3.06
N MET A 7 -7.68 7.94 -2.79
CA MET A 7 -7.19 7.04 -1.74
C MET A 7 -5.75 6.57 -1.99
N LYS A 8 -5.41 6.21 -3.24
CA LYS A 8 -4.05 5.83 -3.63
C LYS A 8 -3.05 6.97 -3.49
N LEU A 9 -3.45 8.21 -3.82
CA LEU A 9 -2.62 9.39 -3.60
C LEU A 9 -2.35 9.64 -2.11
N LEU A 10 -3.39 9.58 -1.27
CA LEU A 10 -3.25 9.71 0.18
C LEU A 10 -2.37 8.60 0.75
N TYR A 11 -2.59 7.36 0.33
CA TYR A 11 -1.76 6.23 0.72
C TYR A 11 -0.30 6.44 0.33
N SER A 12 -0.04 6.86 -0.92
CA SER A 12 1.33 7.15 -1.40
C SER A 12 2.00 8.24 -0.58
N ALA A 13 1.26 9.27 -0.16
CA ALA A 13 1.78 10.33 0.71
C ALA A 13 2.10 9.81 2.11
N CYS A 14 1.26 8.95 2.69
CA CYS A 14 1.56 8.32 3.99
C CYS A 14 2.83 7.44 3.89
N GLN A 15 2.97 6.67 2.82
CA GLN A 15 4.18 5.85 2.59
C GLN A 15 5.44 6.71 2.39
N ALA A 16 5.32 7.87 1.75
CA ALA A 16 6.41 8.84 1.56
C ALA A 16 6.86 9.55 2.84
N ALA A 17 6.20 9.32 3.97
CA ALA A 17 6.73 9.70 5.28
C ALA A 17 7.93 8.83 5.70
N ASN A 18 8.15 7.69 5.06
CA ASN A 18 9.36 6.91 5.17
C ASN A 18 10.42 7.46 4.18
N PRO A 19 11.64 7.87 4.63
CA PRO A 19 12.67 8.45 3.78
C PRO A 19 13.15 7.52 2.65
N LYS A 20 12.88 6.23 2.75
CA LYS A 20 13.24 5.25 1.71
C LYS A 20 12.22 5.19 0.56
N VAL A 21 11.09 5.89 0.68
CA VAL A 21 9.99 5.84 -0.28
C VAL A 21 9.83 7.17 -0.98
N SER A 22 10.19 7.24 -2.26
CA SER A 22 9.93 8.43 -3.09
C SER A 22 8.44 8.58 -3.36
N PHE A 23 7.87 9.76 -3.09
CA PHE A 23 6.45 10.05 -3.30
C PHE A 23 6.03 9.87 -4.75
N SER A 24 6.79 10.45 -5.69
CA SER A 24 6.48 10.34 -7.13
C SER A 24 6.53 8.90 -7.65
N ASN A 25 7.55 8.14 -7.23
CA ASN A 25 7.66 6.73 -7.60
C ASN A 25 6.48 5.93 -7.04
N LYS A 26 6.13 6.13 -5.75
CA LYS A 26 5.00 5.43 -5.12
C LYS A 26 3.68 5.74 -5.81
N VAL A 27 3.44 6.98 -6.20
CA VAL A 27 2.25 7.37 -6.99
C VAL A 27 2.21 6.59 -8.31
N VAL A 28 3.31 6.53 -9.04
CA VAL A 28 3.39 5.81 -10.32
C VAL A 28 3.13 4.31 -10.14
N ARG A 29 3.73 3.70 -9.12
CA ARG A 29 3.60 2.25 -8.87
C ARG A 29 2.22 1.86 -8.37
N THR A 30 1.52 2.73 -7.64
CA THR A 30 0.14 2.48 -7.19
C THR A 30 -0.90 2.79 -8.26
N MET A 31 -0.65 3.74 -9.17
CA MET A 31 -1.58 4.13 -10.23
C MET A 31 -1.40 3.30 -11.52
N LEU A 32 -0.21 2.72 -11.71
CA LEU A 32 0.18 1.94 -12.89
C LEU A 32 -0.08 2.63 -14.24
N PRO A 33 0.32 3.89 -14.43
CA PRO A 33 0.21 4.49 -15.75
C PRO A 33 1.06 3.72 -16.76
N ASP A 34 0.69 3.77 -18.03
CA ASP A 34 1.41 3.13 -19.10
C ASP A 34 2.89 3.56 -19.15
N ASP A 35 3.80 2.60 -19.37
CA ASP A 35 5.26 2.76 -19.33
C ASP A 35 5.79 3.36 -17.99
N PHE A 36 5.04 3.25 -16.90
CA PHE A 36 5.34 3.93 -15.62
C PHE A 36 5.62 5.44 -15.78
N LYS A 37 4.95 6.09 -16.76
CA LYS A 37 5.09 7.52 -17.01
C LYS A 37 4.03 8.31 -16.27
N ILE A 38 4.42 9.11 -15.28
CA ILE A 38 3.50 9.94 -14.50
C ILE A 38 2.71 10.92 -15.39
N SER A 39 3.30 11.37 -16.50
CA SER A 39 2.63 12.21 -17.51
C SER A 39 1.37 11.57 -18.12
N ARG A 40 1.21 10.26 -18.04
CA ARG A 40 0.00 9.57 -18.49
C ARG A 40 -1.20 9.76 -17.56
N LEU A 41 -0.98 10.25 -16.35
CA LEU A 41 -2.06 10.58 -15.41
C LEU A 41 -2.75 11.92 -15.75
N ILE A 42 -2.21 12.67 -16.69
CA ILE A 42 -2.79 13.94 -17.16
C ILE A 42 -3.80 13.66 -18.28
N THR A 43 -4.98 14.28 -18.17
CA THR A 43 -5.95 14.26 -19.27
C THR A 43 -5.37 14.94 -20.50
N ARG A 44 -5.41 14.27 -21.65
CA ARG A 44 -4.89 14.80 -22.91
C ARG A 44 -5.87 15.80 -23.51
N ILE A 45 -5.54 17.08 -23.42
CA ILE A 45 -6.21 18.18 -24.09
C ILE A 45 -5.20 18.82 -25.05
N ARG A 46 -5.66 19.47 -26.12
CA ARG A 46 -4.75 20.21 -27.01
C ARG A 46 -3.98 21.29 -26.22
N GLY A 47 -2.67 21.35 -26.40
CA GLY A 47 -1.80 22.33 -25.75
C GLY A 47 -0.89 21.72 -24.69
N SER A 48 -0.26 22.59 -23.88
CA SER A 48 0.63 22.21 -22.77
C SER A 48 -0.20 21.92 -21.53
N ASN A 49 -0.17 20.66 -21.09
CA ASN A 49 -0.90 20.21 -19.92
C ASN A 49 0.05 19.94 -18.75
N SER A 50 -0.32 20.40 -17.58
CA SER A 50 0.35 20.13 -16.32
C SER A 50 -0.65 19.67 -15.26
N ALA A 51 -0.17 18.96 -14.26
CA ALA A 51 -0.94 18.57 -13.09
C ALA A 51 -0.15 18.94 -11.83
N ASN A 52 -0.88 19.41 -10.85
CA ASN A 52 -0.41 19.63 -9.49
C ASN A 52 -1.30 18.86 -8.53
N VAL A 53 -0.69 18.11 -7.62
CA VAL A 53 -1.38 17.49 -6.51
C VAL A 53 -0.75 18.01 -5.23
N LYS A 54 -1.57 18.59 -4.36
CA LYS A 54 -1.17 19.07 -3.03
C LYS A 54 -1.96 18.32 -1.97
N ILE A 55 -1.24 17.73 -1.02
CA ILE A 55 -1.80 17.06 0.15
C ILE A 55 -1.40 17.89 1.36
N SER A 56 -2.38 18.21 2.20
CA SER A 56 -2.19 19.00 3.40
C SER A 56 -2.69 18.17 4.60
N ALA A 57 -1.85 17.99 5.60
CA ALA A 57 -2.18 17.24 6.81
C ALA A 57 -1.61 17.90 8.06
N ARG A 58 -2.20 17.56 9.20
CA ARG A 58 -1.74 17.91 10.55
C ARG A 58 -1.96 16.72 11.48
N MET A 59 -1.13 16.61 12.50
CA MET A 59 -1.21 15.51 13.47
C MET A 59 -2.42 15.67 14.40
N ASP A 60 -2.69 16.90 14.81
CA ASP A 60 -3.81 17.29 15.67
C ASP A 60 -4.27 18.72 15.34
N GLU A 61 -5.31 19.19 16.02
CA GLU A 61 -5.89 20.51 15.76
C GLU A 61 -4.95 21.68 16.08
N ASN A 62 -3.99 21.50 16.99
CA ASN A 62 -3.07 22.51 17.45
C ASN A 62 -1.75 22.54 16.68
N THR A 63 -1.48 21.50 15.85
CA THR A 63 -0.26 21.46 15.06
C THR A 63 -0.42 22.19 13.72
N PRO A 64 0.65 22.86 13.23
CA PRO A 64 0.60 23.54 11.95
C PRO A 64 0.48 22.55 10.80
N THR A 65 -0.35 22.87 9.84
CA THR A 65 -0.56 22.08 8.62
C THR A 65 0.75 21.92 7.85
N LYS A 66 1.06 20.72 7.45
CA LYS A 66 2.19 20.38 6.58
C LYS A 66 1.69 20.04 5.19
N ASN A 67 2.49 20.37 4.20
CA ASN A 67 2.13 20.19 2.80
C ASN A 67 3.15 19.28 2.11
N LEU A 68 2.64 18.35 1.32
CA LEU A 68 3.40 17.56 0.35
C LEU A 68 2.78 17.82 -1.02
N SER A 69 3.58 18.18 -2.01
CA SER A 69 3.07 18.41 -3.34
C SER A 69 3.92 17.78 -4.42
N ILE A 70 3.28 17.44 -5.53
CA ILE A 70 3.90 16.89 -6.72
C ILE A 70 3.42 17.63 -7.95
N ASP A 71 4.35 18.12 -8.76
CA ASP A 71 4.13 18.83 -10.00
C ASP A 71 4.71 18.06 -11.18
N PHE A 72 3.94 17.85 -12.21
CA PHE A 72 4.37 17.22 -13.44
C PHE A 72 3.59 17.71 -14.66
N ASN A 73 4.15 17.47 -15.84
CA ASN A 73 3.54 17.88 -17.10
C ASN A 73 3.59 16.75 -18.14
N HIS A 74 3.03 17.01 -19.31
CA HIS A 74 2.97 16.01 -20.40
C HIS A 74 4.34 15.51 -20.92
N LYS A 75 5.43 16.20 -20.57
CA LYS A 75 6.81 15.83 -20.94
C LYS A 75 7.55 15.08 -19.84
N THR A 76 6.99 15.05 -18.64
CA THR A 76 7.63 14.40 -17.48
C THR A 76 7.81 12.91 -17.74
N LYS A 77 9.06 12.44 -17.63
CA LYS A 77 9.45 11.06 -17.90
C LYS A 77 9.30 10.23 -16.62
N LYS A 78 8.88 9.00 -16.77
CA LYS A 78 8.73 8.04 -15.65
C LYS A 78 8.10 8.72 -14.43
N TRP A 79 8.81 8.74 -13.32
CA TRP A 79 8.42 9.37 -12.04
C TRP A 79 9.23 10.63 -11.72
N ASP A 80 9.87 11.28 -12.71
CA ASP A 80 10.73 12.46 -12.54
C ASP A 80 9.91 13.74 -12.33
N ALA A 81 8.91 13.67 -11.46
CA ALA A 81 8.08 14.80 -11.08
C ALA A 81 8.79 15.67 -10.02
N ILE A 82 8.43 16.94 -9.96
CA ILE A 82 8.96 17.85 -8.93
C ILE A 82 8.16 17.65 -7.66
N VAL A 83 8.79 17.14 -6.62
CA VAL A 83 8.19 16.98 -5.30
C VAL A 83 8.68 18.08 -4.36
N ARG A 84 7.78 18.62 -3.55
CA ARG A 84 8.10 19.65 -2.53
C ARG A 84 7.49 19.29 -1.20
N GLY A 85 8.25 19.58 -0.14
CA GLY A 85 7.80 19.37 1.24
C GLY A 85 8.16 18.01 1.83
N GLU A 86 8.93 17.16 1.13
CA GLU A 86 9.28 15.80 1.57
C GLU A 86 9.96 15.78 2.95
N GLU A 87 11.00 16.57 3.18
CA GLU A 87 11.72 16.63 4.47
C GLU A 87 10.80 16.99 5.63
N THR A 88 9.93 18.01 5.42
CA THR A 88 8.98 18.45 6.43
C THR A 88 7.92 17.38 6.68
N TRP A 89 7.49 16.70 5.62
CA TRP A 89 6.50 15.62 5.67
C TRP A 89 7.04 14.44 6.46
N GLU A 90 8.21 13.95 6.11
CA GLU A 90 8.92 12.88 6.80
C GLU A 90 9.09 13.21 8.29
N LYS A 91 9.66 14.36 8.62
CA LYS A 91 9.91 14.77 10.02
C LYS A 91 8.65 14.72 10.88
N ASN A 92 7.47 15.04 10.32
CA ASN A 92 6.22 15.14 11.09
C ASN A 92 5.38 13.86 11.04
N PHE A 93 5.54 13.00 10.03
CA PHE A 93 4.65 11.86 9.79
C PHE A 93 5.34 10.50 9.73
N LYS A 94 6.66 10.41 9.99
CA LYS A 94 7.44 9.15 9.93
C LYS A 94 6.89 8.01 10.78
N ASP A 95 6.19 8.33 11.86
CA ASP A 95 5.64 7.35 12.80
C ASP A 95 4.21 6.89 12.41
N ILE A 96 3.67 7.41 11.30
CA ILE A 96 2.38 6.98 10.79
C ILE A 96 2.54 5.67 10.03
N SER A 97 1.87 4.63 10.53
CA SER A 97 1.69 3.38 9.80
C SER A 97 0.42 3.47 8.97
N SER A 98 0.54 3.22 7.68
CA SER A 98 -0.60 3.20 6.76
C SER A 98 -0.65 1.88 6.00
N ILE A 99 -1.84 1.36 5.79
CA ILE A 99 -2.11 0.19 4.97
C ILE A 99 -3.24 0.49 4.01
N PHE A 100 -3.10 0.06 2.77
CA PHE A 100 -4.17 0.11 1.79
C PHE A 100 -4.76 -1.30 1.64
N ILE A 101 -6.05 -1.45 1.91
CA ILE A 101 -6.74 -2.73 1.73
C ILE A 101 -7.39 -2.71 0.34
N PRO A 102 -6.87 -3.48 -0.63
CA PRO A 102 -7.46 -3.57 -1.96
C PRO A 102 -8.85 -4.19 -1.94
N ALA A 103 -9.69 -3.83 -2.91
CA ALA A 103 -11.05 -4.37 -3.01
C ALA A 103 -11.08 -5.88 -3.34
N LYS A 104 -10.04 -6.37 -4.00
CA LYS A 104 -9.88 -7.80 -4.32
C LYS A 104 -8.89 -8.45 -3.38
N GLU A 105 -9.23 -9.62 -2.89
CA GLU A 105 -8.32 -10.47 -2.14
C GLU A 105 -7.17 -10.95 -3.04
N ILE A 106 -5.94 -10.96 -2.52
CA ILE A 106 -4.74 -11.33 -3.28
C ILE A 106 -3.85 -12.34 -2.54
N LEU A 107 -4.01 -12.52 -1.23
CA LEU A 107 -3.12 -13.37 -0.44
C LEU A 107 -3.16 -14.83 -0.89
N SER A 108 -4.31 -15.29 -1.40
CA SER A 108 -4.46 -16.63 -1.98
C SER A 108 -3.62 -16.86 -3.26
N ASN A 109 -3.22 -15.78 -3.93
CA ASN A 109 -2.43 -15.82 -5.17
C ASN A 109 -1.07 -15.13 -5.00
N SER A 110 -0.58 -15.00 -3.75
CA SER A 110 0.66 -14.26 -3.45
C SER A 110 1.95 -15.03 -3.74
N TYR A 111 1.84 -16.35 -3.95
CA TYR A 111 2.99 -17.20 -4.23
C TYR A 111 3.83 -16.66 -5.40
N ASN A 112 5.12 -16.45 -5.16
CA ASN A 112 6.08 -15.90 -6.11
C ASN A 112 5.73 -14.54 -6.74
N LEU A 113 4.58 -13.91 -6.42
CA LEU A 113 4.17 -12.66 -7.04
C LEU A 113 5.14 -11.51 -6.71
N THR A 114 5.53 -11.38 -5.45
CA THR A 114 6.47 -10.35 -5.01
C THR A 114 7.80 -10.45 -5.76
N ALA A 115 8.36 -11.66 -5.85
CA ALA A 115 9.62 -11.92 -6.56
C ALA A 115 9.50 -11.64 -8.06
N ALA A 116 8.35 -11.93 -8.69
CA ALA A 116 8.11 -11.64 -10.10
C ALA A 116 8.04 -10.13 -10.38
N VAL A 117 7.42 -9.37 -9.48
CA VAL A 117 7.33 -7.90 -9.58
C VAL A 117 8.68 -7.24 -9.33
N GLU A 118 9.46 -7.71 -8.35
CA GLU A 118 10.79 -7.17 -8.04
C GLU A 118 11.79 -7.36 -9.19
N LYS A 119 11.65 -8.43 -9.94
CA LYS A 119 12.46 -8.71 -11.16
C LYS A 119 11.96 -7.98 -12.41
N ASP A 120 11.02 -7.04 -12.27
CA ASP A 120 10.35 -6.33 -13.38
C ASP A 120 9.67 -7.24 -14.41
N ASN A 121 9.43 -8.50 -14.06
CA ASN A 121 8.77 -9.46 -14.95
C ASN A 121 7.26 -9.27 -15.04
N VAL A 122 6.65 -8.60 -14.04
CA VAL A 122 5.21 -8.36 -13.97
C VAL A 122 4.92 -6.94 -13.49
N ARG A 123 4.10 -6.20 -14.23
CA ARG A 123 3.54 -4.93 -13.76
C ARG A 123 2.39 -5.20 -12.83
N PHE A 124 2.52 -4.79 -11.56
CA PHE A 124 1.48 -4.99 -10.58
C PHE A 124 1.31 -3.75 -9.70
N ASP A 125 0.10 -3.52 -9.21
CA ASP A 125 -0.22 -2.39 -8.35
C ASP A 125 0.45 -2.59 -6.97
N ASP A 126 1.27 -1.63 -6.58
CA ASP A 126 2.03 -1.68 -5.32
C ASP A 126 1.13 -1.84 -4.08
N THR A 127 -0.13 -1.42 -4.13
CA THR A 127 -1.04 -1.62 -3.00
C THR A 127 -1.24 -3.09 -2.65
N TYR A 128 -1.21 -3.97 -3.64
CA TYR A 128 -1.28 -5.42 -3.44
C TYR A 128 0.06 -6.00 -2.96
N ILE A 129 1.16 -5.51 -3.48
CA ILE A 129 2.50 -5.95 -3.04
C ILE A 129 2.72 -5.56 -1.58
N ASP A 130 2.35 -4.33 -1.21
CA ASP A 130 2.47 -3.84 0.15
C ASP A 130 1.64 -4.66 1.15
N ILE A 131 0.40 -5.03 0.80
CA ILE A 131 -0.45 -5.86 1.69
C ILE A 131 0.10 -7.28 1.82
N ILE A 132 0.62 -7.87 0.74
CA ILE A 132 1.28 -9.19 0.78
C ILE A 132 2.50 -9.13 1.71
N ASN A 133 3.37 -8.15 1.52
CA ASN A 133 4.57 -7.99 2.33
C ASN A 133 4.22 -7.73 3.81
N SER A 134 3.20 -6.92 4.07
CA SER A 134 2.72 -6.66 5.43
C SER A 134 2.15 -7.93 6.09
N ALA A 135 1.45 -8.76 5.31
CA ALA A 135 0.88 -10.02 5.81
C ALA A 135 1.93 -11.12 6.07
N LYS A 136 3.09 -11.05 5.40
CA LYS A 136 4.21 -11.98 5.59
C LYS A 136 5.03 -11.69 6.87
N VAL A 137 4.89 -10.48 7.44
CA VAL A 137 5.62 -10.12 8.67
C VAL A 137 5.00 -10.82 9.87
N ASP A 138 5.84 -11.57 10.61
CA ASP A 138 5.40 -12.24 11.84
C ASP A 138 4.85 -11.26 12.88
N ILE A 139 3.70 -11.61 13.43
CA ILE A 139 3.00 -10.83 14.45
C ILE A 139 3.79 -10.77 15.77
N SER A 140 4.73 -11.70 15.97
CA SER A 140 5.56 -11.83 17.19
C SER A 140 6.59 -10.70 17.35
N VAL A 141 6.87 -9.93 16.32
CA VAL A 141 7.86 -8.84 16.37
C VAL A 141 7.19 -7.55 16.85
N GLY A 142 7.01 -7.41 18.15
CA GLY A 142 6.55 -6.18 18.78
C GLY A 142 5.88 -6.42 20.14
N ARG A 143 5.82 -5.38 21.01
CA ARG A 143 5.08 -5.45 22.28
C ARG A 143 3.61 -5.74 22.00
N ASN A 144 3.15 -6.90 22.42
CA ASN A 144 1.73 -7.25 22.37
C ASN A 144 0.98 -6.30 23.33
N SER A 145 0.11 -5.47 22.78
CA SER A 145 -0.83 -4.71 23.60
C SER A 145 -2.08 -5.56 23.82
N VAL A 146 -2.66 -5.51 25.04
CA VAL A 146 -3.91 -6.22 25.37
C VAL A 146 -5.03 -5.91 24.35
N ASN A 147 -5.08 -4.68 23.87
CA ASN A 147 -6.05 -4.26 22.83
C ASN A 147 -5.85 -4.97 21.49
N ARG A 148 -4.59 -5.23 21.09
CA ARG A 148 -4.26 -5.95 19.86
C ARG A 148 -4.71 -7.41 19.98
N ASP A 149 -4.39 -8.06 21.08
CA ASP A 149 -4.73 -9.46 21.30
C ASP A 149 -6.25 -9.68 21.34
N ASN A 150 -7.00 -8.74 21.92
CA ASN A 150 -8.46 -8.78 21.93
C ASN A 150 -9.06 -8.62 20.54
N ARG A 151 -8.50 -7.75 19.68
CA ARG A 151 -8.93 -7.59 18.28
C ARG A 151 -8.64 -8.83 17.47
N LEU A 152 -7.45 -9.41 17.60
CA LEU A 152 -7.07 -10.66 16.92
C LEU A 152 -8.00 -11.80 17.29
N LYS A 153 -8.27 -12.01 18.59
CA LYS A 153 -9.21 -13.04 19.07
C LYS A 153 -10.62 -12.83 18.52
N ALA A 154 -11.06 -11.59 18.38
CA ALA A 154 -12.39 -11.30 17.81
C ALA A 154 -12.44 -11.71 16.32
N ILE A 155 -11.39 -11.41 15.55
CA ILE A 155 -11.29 -11.82 14.13
C ILE A 155 -11.18 -13.33 14.02
N GLU A 156 -10.30 -13.97 14.79
CA GLU A 156 -10.14 -15.43 14.82
C GLU A 156 -11.44 -16.17 15.13
N LYS A 157 -12.28 -15.59 16.00
CA LYS A 157 -13.61 -16.13 16.29
C LYS A 157 -14.55 -16.03 15.09
N ILE A 158 -14.47 -14.94 14.30
CA ILE A 158 -15.31 -14.73 13.12
C ILE A 158 -14.93 -15.71 12.00
N ILE A 159 -13.63 -15.88 11.75
CA ILE A 159 -13.12 -16.77 10.69
C ILE A 159 -13.01 -18.22 11.15
N ASP A 160 -13.28 -18.48 12.43
CA ASP A 160 -13.15 -19.81 13.05
C ASP A 160 -11.76 -20.43 12.80
N GLY A 161 -10.71 -19.63 13.06
CA GLY A 161 -9.35 -20.08 12.87
C GLY A 161 -8.30 -18.98 12.94
N THR A 162 -7.04 -19.36 12.75
CA THR A 162 -5.91 -18.44 12.73
C THR A 162 -5.21 -18.50 11.38
N VAL A 163 -5.02 -17.35 10.74
CA VAL A 163 -4.23 -17.23 9.50
C VAL A 163 -2.75 -17.10 9.87
N TYR A 164 -1.91 -17.85 9.20
CA TYR A 164 -0.46 -17.75 9.33
C TYR A 164 0.25 -17.95 7.98
N TYR A 165 1.46 -17.43 7.90
CA TYR A 165 2.32 -17.54 6.73
C TYR A 165 3.42 -18.58 6.96
N ASP A 166 3.61 -19.47 6.00
CA ASP A 166 4.68 -20.48 6.00
C ASP A 166 5.84 -19.98 5.13
N ASN A 167 6.89 -19.48 5.77
CA ASN A 167 8.07 -18.93 5.09
C ASN A 167 8.80 -19.94 4.17
N LYS A 168 8.69 -21.26 4.46
CA LYS A 168 9.37 -22.28 3.65
C LYS A 168 8.64 -22.56 2.34
N LYS A 169 7.34 -22.37 2.35
CA LYS A 169 6.47 -22.64 1.20
C LYS A 169 6.03 -21.37 0.46
N ASP A 170 6.29 -20.18 1.03
CA ASP A 170 5.79 -18.88 0.55
C ASP A 170 4.25 -18.84 0.41
N GLU A 171 3.54 -19.47 1.37
CA GLU A 171 2.09 -19.64 1.29
C GLU A 171 1.39 -19.28 2.60
N PHE A 172 0.14 -18.80 2.48
CA PHE A 172 -0.76 -18.57 3.60
C PHE A 172 -1.63 -19.78 3.88
N TYR A 173 -1.94 -19.99 5.15
CA TYR A 173 -2.78 -21.08 5.64
C TYR A 173 -3.78 -20.60 6.67
N LEU A 174 -4.97 -21.23 6.67
CA LEU A 174 -5.94 -21.13 7.76
C LEU A 174 -5.81 -22.40 8.64
N LYS A 175 -5.51 -22.19 9.92
CA LYS A 175 -5.45 -23.28 10.93
C LYS A 175 -6.75 -23.26 11.73
N LYS A 176 -7.45 -24.41 11.77
CA LYS A 176 -8.65 -24.66 12.59
C LYS A 176 -8.38 -25.87 13.50
N GLY A 177 -8.16 -25.63 14.78
CA GLY A 177 -7.74 -26.70 15.71
C GLY A 177 -6.48 -27.42 15.21
N ASN A 178 -6.57 -28.72 14.95
CA ASN A 178 -5.47 -29.53 14.40
C ASN A 178 -5.45 -29.58 12.86
N SER A 179 -6.43 -29.00 12.20
CA SER A 179 -6.54 -28.97 10.74
C SER A 179 -5.81 -27.75 10.18
N LYS A 180 -5.14 -27.94 9.04
CA LYS A 180 -4.45 -26.92 8.25
C LYS A 180 -5.02 -26.93 6.84
N GLN A 181 -5.49 -25.78 6.38
CA GLN A 181 -6.05 -25.61 5.05
C GLN A 181 -5.26 -24.52 4.28
N GLU A 182 -4.91 -24.79 3.05
CA GLU A 182 -4.30 -23.80 2.14
C GLU A 182 -5.26 -22.64 1.92
N PHE A 183 -4.74 -21.42 1.96
CA PHE A 183 -5.56 -20.21 1.95
C PHE A 183 -6.37 -20.05 0.65
N ASN A 184 -5.86 -20.54 -0.48
CA ASN A 184 -6.55 -20.58 -1.77
C ASN A 184 -7.80 -21.49 -1.77
N LEU A 185 -7.85 -22.49 -0.89
CA LEU A 185 -8.99 -23.39 -0.73
C LEU A 185 -10.02 -22.89 0.29
N VAL A 186 -9.71 -21.82 1.03
CA VAL A 186 -10.65 -21.21 1.97
C VAL A 186 -11.71 -20.44 1.20
N ALA A 187 -12.98 -20.51 1.66
CA ALA A 187 -14.08 -19.78 1.04
C ALA A 187 -13.81 -18.28 0.94
N GLU A 188 -14.14 -17.67 -0.21
CA GLU A 188 -13.82 -16.25 -0.48
C GLU A 188 -14.37 -15.28 0.57
N GLY A 189 -15.55 -15.55 1.13
CA GLY A 189 -16.14 -14.75 2.20
C GLY A 189 -15.34 -14.74 3.52
N ILE A 190 -14.49 -15.74 3.75
CA ILE A 190 -13.60 -15.82 4.91
C ILE A 190 -12.26 -15.12 4.63
N ARG A 191 -11.83 -15.09 3.37
CA ARG A 191 -10.56 -14.49 2.95
C ARG A 191 -10.62 -12.95 2.85
N LYS A 192 -11.82 -12.39 2.71
CA LYS A 192 -12.09 -10.94 2.69
C LYS A 192 -12.26 -10.38 4.09
#